data_a79000fbac48bda5f69ce8676533164a
#
_entry.id   a79000fbac48bda5f69ce8676533164a
#
_cell.length_a   1.000
_cell.length_b   1.000
_cell.length_c   1.000
_cell.angle_alpha   90.00
_cell.angle_beta   90.00
_cell.angle_gamma   90.00
#
_symmetry.space_group_name_H-M   'P 1'
#
loop_
_entity.id
_entity.type
_entity.pdbx_description
1 polymer ?
#
loop_
_entity_poly.entity_id
_entity_poly.type
_entity_poly.pdbx_seq_one_letter_code
_entity_poly.pdbx_strand_id
1 'polypeptide(L)'
;MKRLPFLLLCLVLLTGCSTKKNTSGSRFWHSFTARFNTYHNGSEAYKEGMIAKETGNKDNYTEMLPFFMIGNTKSAQLGASNFETAITKCEKAIHLHSIKKKPVLSANKTRSPKTKAYLQRKEFNPFLKHAWLLMGRAQYQKGDFVAAASTFSYITRLYAAEPIVANEARLWMARSYTAMDWYYDAEDALGRALRDTIPSSLRQTLNDTQADLFLSQGKYEEAVPLLQKAAKAERRKLPKARLYFLLGQVHRELGHKQEAYKALRKCLKQNPPYELAFNARILQTEVLADAKTARKMVSRLQRMARSNNNKDYLDQVYYAMGNIYMAQNDTARAIGAYEKGRQKGTRSGIEKGVLLLRLAGIYWEQTDYEKAQKCYAEALGMIDKEYDGYADIARRSKILDELVPYTSAVRLQDSLLWLSTT
;
A
#
# COMPACT_ATOMS: atom_id res chain seq x y z
N MET A 1 46.65 -31.66 -35.13
CA MET A 1 45.54 -32.59 -34.77
C MET A 1 44.83 -32.31 -33.46
N LYS A 2 45.25 -31.39 -32.59
CA LYS A 2 44.62 -31.05 -31.27
C LYS A 2 43.39 -30.10 -31.36
N ARG A 3 43.13 -29.48 -32.52
CA ARG A 3 42.00 -28.51 -32.69
C ARG A 3 40.68 -29.19 -33.13
N LEU A 4 40.73 -30.41 -33.69
CA LEU A 4 39.56 -31.15 -34.17
C LEU A 4 38.63 -31.57 -33.04
N PRO A 5 39.10 -32.12 -31.88
CA PRO A 5 38.22 -32.48 -30.76
C PRO A 5 37.60 -31.24 -30.09
N PHE A 6 38.28 -30.10 -30.11
CA PHE A 6 37.73 -28.84 -29.57
C PHE A 6 36.59 -28.29 -30.46
N LEU A 7 36.78 -28.33 -31.78
CA LEU A 7 35.74 -27.97 -32.76
C LEU A 7 34.53 -28.91 -32.69
N LEU A 8 34.74 -30.23 -32.55
CA LEU A 8 33.68 -31.20 -32.32
C LEU A 8 32.93 -30.97 -31.01
N LEU A 9 33.63 -30.62 -29.93
CA LEU A 9 33.04 -30.27 -28.66
C LEU A 9 32.17 -29.00 -28.77
N CYS A 10 32.64 -27.97 -29.48
CA CYS A 10 31.88 -26.76 -29.78
C CYS A 10 30.64 -27.04 -30.65
N LEU A 11 30.75 -27.91 -31.64
CA LEU A 11 29.62 -28.31 -32.49
C LEU A 11 28.56 -29.11 -31.71
N VAL A 12 28.97 -29.99 -30.80
CA VAL A 12 28.04 -30.75 -29.92
C VAL A 12 27.34 -29.83 -28.95
N LEU A 13 28.00 -28.78 -28.46
CA LEU A 13 27.39 -27.76 -27.62
C LEU A 13 26.33 -26.93 -28.36
N LEU A 14 26.49 -26.67 -29.64
CA LEU A 14 25.54 -25.91 -30.45
C LEU A 14 24.26 -26.70 -30.79
N THR A 15 24.32 -28.05 -30.88
CA THR A 15 23.14 -28.86 -31.19
C THR A 15 22.20 -29.13 -30.01
N GLY A 16 22.62 -28.83 -28.77
CA GLY A 16 21.84 -29.02 -27.54
C GLY A 16 20.87 -27.89 -27.21
N CYS A 17 20.96 -26.73 -27.87
CA CYS A 17 20.34 -25.47 -27.45
C CYS A 17 18.95 -25.19 -28.03
N SER A 18 18.17 -26.20 -28.42
CA SER A 18 16.83 -25.99 -29.01
C SER A 18 15.72 -26.20 -27.97
N THR A 19 14.85 -25.19 -27.76
CA THR A 19 13.60 -25.31 -26.98
C THR A 19 12.60 -26.31 -27.61
N LYS A 20 12.78 -26.66 -28.87
CA LYS A 20 11.98 -27.68 -29.58
C LYS A 20 12.28 -29.11 -29.09
N LYS A 21 13.38 -29.35 -28.38
CA LYS A 21 13.76 -30.63 -27.79
C LYS A 21 13.63 -30.59 -26.28
N ASN A 22 12.96 -31.59 -25.69
CA ASN A 22 12.87 -31.71 -24.23
C ASN A 22 13.77 -32.85 -23.73
N THR A 23 15.07 -32.59 -23.65
CA THR A 23 16.07 -33.47 -23.05
C THR A 23 16.56 -32.91 -21.73
N SER A 24 17.23 -33.74 -20.91
CA SER A 24 17.85 -33.26 -19.65
C SER A 24 18.87 -32.16 -19.89
N GLY A 25 19.69 -32.28 -20.94
CA GLY A 25 20.66 -31.26 -21.34
C GLY A 25 19.99 -29.94 -21.76
N SER A 26 18.93 -30.01 -22.59
CA SER A 26 18.17 -28.84 -23.02
C SER A 26 17.53 -28.12 -21.82
N ARG A 27 16.89 -28.87 -20.90
CA ARG A 27 16.31 -28.29 -19.67
C ARG A 27 17.36 -27.63 -18.78
N PHE A 28 18.51 -28.26 -18.58
CA PHE A 28 19.61 -27.70 -17.81
C PHE A 28 20.13 -26.41 -18.45
N TRP A 29 20.45 -26.44 -19.76
CA TRP A 29 21.00 -25.27 -20.46
C TRP A 29 20.04 -24.09 -20.45
N HIS A 30 18.78 -24.30 -20.82
CA HIS A 30 17.79 -23.23 -20.83
C HIS A 30 17.48 -22.71 -19.42
N SER A 31 17.48 -23.58 -18.41
CA SER A 31 17.31 -23.17 -17.01
C SER A 31 18.49 -22.34 -16.52
N PHE A 32 19.71 -22.77 -16.81
CA PHE A 32 20.94 -22.08 -16.44
C PHE A 32 21.02 -20.69 -17.12
N THR A 33 20.86 -20.66 -18.44
CA THR A 33 20.95 -19.40 -19.20
C THR A 33 19.85 -18.41 -18.81
N ALA A 34 18.61 -18.88 -18.64
CA ALA A 34 17.51 -18.04 -18.16
C ALA A 34 17.83 -17.41 -16.80
N ARG A 35 18.40 -18.19 -15.86
CA ARG A 35 18.72 -17.74 -14.50
C ARG A 35 19.82 -16.69 -14.46
N PHE A 36 20.97 -16.99 -15.07
CA PHE A 36 22.19 -16.20 -14.87
C PHE A 36 22.40 -15.06 -15.87
N ASN A 37 21.56 -14.94 -16.87
CA ASN A 37 21.60 -13.84 -17.82
C ASN A 37 20.35 -12.96 -17.67
N THR A 38 19.27 -13.38 -18.30
CA THR A 38 18.10 -12.50 -18.48
C THR A 38 17.34 -12.26 -17.19
N TYR A 39 17.06 -13.33 -16.43
CA TYR A 39 16.35 -13.21 -15.14
C TYR A 39 17.15 -12.44 -14.09
N HIS A 40 18.47 -12.68 -14.01
CA HIS A 40 19.31 -11.96 -13.04
C HIS A 40 19.18 -10.45 -13.22
N ASN A 41 19.34 -9.96 -14.45
CA ASN A 41 19.21 -8.52 -14.74
C ASN A 41 17.80 -7.99 -14.44
N GLY A 42 16.76 -8.78 -14.72
CA GLY A 42 15.38 -8.45 -14.35
C GLY A 42 15.16 -8.39 -12.83
N SER A 43 15.78 -9.33 -12.10
CA SER A 43 15.72 -9.36 -10.64
C SER A 43 16.45 -8.19 -9.99
N GLU A 44 17.60 -7.78 -10.52
CA GLU A 44 18.31 -6.59 -10.03
C GLU A 44 17.49 -5.32 -10.31
N ALA A 45 16.97 -5.14 -11.52
CA ALA A 45 16.07 -4.02 -11.83
C ALA A 45 14.85 -3.99 -10.89
N TYR A 46 14.23 -5.14 -10.60
CA TYR A 46 13.14 -5.23 -9.64
C TYR A 46 13.54 -4.77 -8.24
N LYS A 47 14.71 -5.18 -7.75
CA LYS A 47 15.23 -4.76 -6.43
C LYS A 47 15.49 -3.26 -6.36
N GLU A 48 16.10 -2.70 -7.41
CA GLU A 48 16.31 -1.25 -7.52
C GLU A 48 14.99 -0.48 -7.50
N GLY A 49 13.99 -0.98 -8.25
CA GLY A 49 12.63 -0.43 -8.22
C GLY A 49 12.00 -0.48 -6.83
N MET A 50 12.18 -1.57 -6.10
CA MET A 50 11.69 -1.71 -4.71
C MET A 50 12.38 -0.70 -3.77
N ILE A 51 13.70 -0.52 -3.90
CA ILE A 51 14.46 0.46 -3.11
C ILE A 51 13.97 1.87 -3.43
N ALA A 52 13.80 2.20 -4.71
CA ALA A 52 13.30 3.52 -5.13
C ALA A 52 11.91 3.79 -4.55
N LYS A 53 11.00 2.79 -4.55
CA LYS A 53 9.69 2.90 -3.92
C LYS A 53 9.76 3.08 -2.41
N GLU A 54 10.51 2.24 -1.71
CA GLU A 54 10.63 2.30 -0.25
C GLU A 54 11.23 3.65 0.21
N THR A 55 12.17 4.20 -0.58
CA THR A 55 12.83 5.48 -0.27
C THR A 55 11.94 6.67 -0.62
N GLY A 56 11.21 6.61 -1.74
CA GLY A 56 10.39 7.72 -2.23
C GLY A 56 8.99 7.77 -1.62
N ASN A 57 8.50 6.67 -1.03
CA ASN A 57 7.16 6.63 -0.46
C ASN A 57 7.05 7.46 0.81
N LYS A 58 5.97 8.22 0.90
CA LYS A 58 5.58 8.96 2.11
C LYS A 58 4.22 8.48 2.57
N ASP A 59 4.14 8.02 3.81
CA ASP A 59 2.86 7.64 4.40
C ASP A 59 2.03 8.89 4.73
N ASN A 60 0.73 8.83 4.44
CA ASN A 60 -0.23 9.83 4.86
C ASN A 60 -0.85 9.41 6.20
N TYR A 61 -0.46 10.05 7.27
CA TYR A 61 -0.95 9.72 8.63
C TYR A 61 -2.32 10.29 8.96
N THR A 62 -2.92 11.10 8.07
CA THR A 62 -4.29 11.62 8.25
C THR A 62 -5.35 10.59 7.90
N GLU A 63 -4.96 9.57 7.14
CA GLU A 63 -5.81 8.45 6.72
C GLU A 63 -5.39 7.14 7.39
N MET A 64 -6.22 6.11 7.23
CA MET A 64 -5.83 4.74 7.56
C MET A 64 -4.66 4.33 6.67
N LEU A 65 -3.53 3.91 7.26
CA LEU A 65 -2.42 3.44 6.46
C LEU A 65 -2.80 2.16 5.71
N PRO A 66 -2.41 2.01 4.44
CA PRO A 66 -2.57 0.74 3.73
C PRO A 66 -1.70 -0.34 4.39
N PHE A 67 -2.10 -1.60 4.31
CA PHE A 67 -1.30 -2.71 4.87
C PHE A 67 0.11 -2.72 4.29
N PHE A 68 0.22 -2.71 2.95
CA PHE A 68 1.49 -2.61 2.27
C PHE A 68 1.90 -1.15 2.10
N MET A 69 3.11 -0.81 2.54
CA MET A 69 3.68 0.54 2.39
C MET A 69 3.80 0.95 0.91
N ILE A 70 4.06 -0.03 0.04
CA ILE A 70 4.23 0.11 -1.40
C ILE A 70 3.40 -0.95 -2.14
N GLY A 71 3.18 -0.77 -3.45
CA GLY A 71 2.32 -1.68 -4.23
C GLY A 71 0.85 -1.27 -4.15
N ASN A 72 0.58 0.02 -4.07
CA ASN A 72 -0.71 0.67 -4.16
C ASN A 72 -0.68 1.75 -5.25
N THR A 73 -1.83 2.32 -5.59
CA THR A 73 -1.96 3.37 -6.62
C THR A 73 -1.08 4.58 -6.33
N LYS A 74 -1.03 5.05 -5.09
CA LYS A 74 -0.25 6.22 -4.66
C LYS A 74 1.25 6.07 -4.90
N SER A 75 1.78 4.85 -4.84
CA SER A 75 3.20 4.55 -5.07
C SER A 75 3.52 4.10 -6.50
N ALA A 76 2.55 4.05 -7.43
CA ALA A 76 2.70 3.44 -8.76
C ALA A 76 3.87 4.03 -9.57
N GLN A 77 4.03 5.34 -9.56
CA GLN A 77 5.05 6.05 -10.34
C GLN A 77 6.49 5.83 -9.84
N LEU A 78 6.65 5.48 -8.56
CA LEU A 78 7.97 5.29 -7.95
C LEU A 78 8.63 4.02 -8.49
N GLY A 79 9.80 4.15 -9.11
CA GLY A 79 10.57 3.04 -9.68
C GLY A 79 9.95 2.41 -10.93
N ALA A 80 8.99 3.05 -11.59
CA ALA A 80 8.25 2.50 -12.73
C ALA A 80 9.16 2.00 -13.87
N SER A 81 10.22 2.74 -14.21
CA SER A 81 11.20 2.35 -15.25
C SER A 81 11.98 1.09 -14.89
N ASN A 82 12.30 0.91 -13.60
CA ASN A 82 12.97 -0.30 -13.12
C ASN A 82 12.06 -1.52 -13.23
N PHE A 83 10.77 -1.38 -12.88
CA PHE A 83 9.80 -2.46 -13.03
C PHE A 83 9.54 -2.79 -14.50
N GLU A 84 9.48 -1.80 -15.38
CA GLU A 84 9.37 -2.03 -16.83
C GLU A 84 10.56 -2.83 -17.37
N THR A 85 11.77 -2.46 -16.94
CA THR A 85 12.99 -3.23 -17.26
C THR A 85 12.89 -4.67 -16.76
N ALA A 86 12.40 -4.88 -15.53
CA ALA A 86 12.21 -6.22 -14.97
C ALA A 86 11.21 -7.05 -15.79
N ILE A 87 10.08 -6.46 -16.19
CA ILE A 87 9.05 -7.08 -17.04
C ILE A 87 9.68 -7.52 -18.37
N THR A 88 10.30 -6.59 -19.10
CA THR A 88 10.94 -6.88 -20.41
C THR A 88 11.99 -7.99 -20.33
N LYS A 89 12.80 -8.01 -19.25
CA LYS A 89 13.79 -9.08 -19.05
C LYS A 89 13.13 -10.41 -18.74
N CYS A 90 12.06 -10.44 -17.98
CA CYS A 90 11.31 -11.66 -17.70
C CYS A 90 10.61 -12.20 -18.96
N GLU A 91 9.98 -11.33 -19.76
CA GLU A 91 9.39 -11.70 -21.06
C GLU A 91 10.43 -12.31 -22.00
N LYS A 92 11.60 -11.68 -22.11
CA LYS A 92 12.71 -12.22 -22.90
C LYS A 92 13.15 -13.58 -22.38
N ALA A 93 13.27 -13.78 -21.06
CA ALA A 93 13.62 -15.08 -20.48
C ALA A 93 12.58 -16.14 -20.83
N ILE A 94 11.30 -15.83 -20.72
CA ILE A 94 10.18 -16.73 -21.03
C ILE A 94 10.17 -17.08 -22.52
N HIS A 95 10.26 -16.08 -23.39
CA HIS A 95 10.25 -16.28 -24.84
C HIS A 95 11.40 -17.16 -25.31
N LEU A 96 12.62 -16.93 -24.83
CA LEU A 96 13.82 -17.64 -25.31
C LEU A 96 14.01 -19.04 -24.69
N HIS A 97 13.44 -19.29 -23.50
CA HIS A 97 13.80 -20.48 -22.72
C HIS A 97 12.62 -21.38 -22.33
N SER A 98 11.38 -21.10 -22.81
CA SER A 98 10.20 -21.93 -22.56
C SER A 98 10.32 -23.26 -23.30
N ILE A 99 10.10 -24.37 -22.58
CA ILE A 99 10.10 -25.74 -23.12
C ILE A 99 8.70 -26.32 -22.90
N LYS A 100 7.86 -26.27 -23.93
CA LYS A 100 6.47 -26.78 -23.90
C LYS A 100 6.33 -28.21 -24.36
N LYS A 101 7.30 -28.73 -25.14
CA LYS A 101 7.25 -30.08 -25.67
C LYS A 101 7.42 -31.12 -24.57
N LYS A 102 6.55 -32.13 -24.52
CA LYS A 102 6.66 -33.23 -23.54
C LYS A 102 7.93 -34.02 -23.78
N PRO A 103 8.62 -34.50 -22.71
CA PRO A 103 9.78 -35.38 -22.89
C PRO A 103 9.34 -36.76 -23.41
N VAL A 104 10.17 -37.35 -24.22
CA VAL A 104 10.00 -38.75 -24.64
C VAL A 104 10.59 -39.66 -23.57
N LEU A 105 9.76 -40.54 -23.01
CA LEU A 105 10.14 -41.45 -21.93
C LEU A 105 9.85 -42.89 -22.37
N SER A 106 10.65 -43.85 -21.89
CA SER A 106 10.39 -45.28 -22.12
C SER A 106 9.10 -45.73 -21.42
N ALA A 107 8.40 -46.71 -21.95
CA ALA A 107 7.13 -47.23 -21.45
C ALA A 107 7.17 -47.61 -19.96
N ASN A 108 8.27 -48.18 -19.48
CA ASN A 108 8.44 -48.57 -18.09
C ASN A 108 8.51 -47.37 -17.12
N LYS A 109 9.03 -46.22 -17.58
CA LYS A 109 9.11 -45.00 -16.77
C LYS A 109 7.79 -44.24 -16.69
N THR A 110 6.88 -44.40 -17.62
CA THR A 110 5.59 -43.68 -17.66
C THR A 110 4.57 -44.24 -16.66
N ARG A 111 4.79 -45.40 -16.05
CA ARG A 111 3.86 -46.04 -15.11
C ARG A 111 3.84 -45.40 -13.73
N SER A 112 4.93 -44.76 -13.31
CA SER A 112 5.02 -44.12 -11.99
C SER A 112 4.05 -42.95 -11.84
N PRO A 113 3.32 -42.83 -10.69
CA PRO A 113 2.44 -41.67 -10.41
C PRO A 113 3.19 -40.34 -10.50
N LYS A 114 4.44 -40.29 -10.03
CA LYS A 114 5.31 -39.09 -10.09
C LYS A 114 5.62 -38.70 -11.55
N THR A 115 5.86 -39.66 -12.41
CA THR A 115 6.10 -39.38 -13.82
C THR A 115 4.83 -38.96 -14.55
N LYS A 116 3.67 -39.53 -14.20
CA LYS A 116 2.37 -39.10 -14.75
C LYS A 116 2.10 -37.64 -14.39
N ALA A 117 2.29 -37.24 -13.12
CA ALA A 117 2.16 -35.87 -12.70
C ALA A 117 3.15 -34.94 -13.42
N TYR A 118 4.40 -35.37 -13.64
CA TYR A 118 5.38 -34.59 -14.37
C TYR A 118 4.96 -34.36 -15.84
N LEU A 119 4.38 -35.40 -16.51
CA LEU A 119 3.91 -35.31 -17.90
C LEU A 119 2.64 -34.45 -18.05
N GLN A 120 1.95 -34.12 -16.96
CA GLN A 120 0.81 -33.19 -16.96
C GLN A 120 1.25 -31.72 -17.00
N ARG A 121 2.54 -31.44 -16.75
CA ARG A 121 3.06 -30.08 -16.82
C ARG A 121 2.93 -29.52 -18.23
N LYS A 122 2.71 -28.20 -18.31
CA LYS A 122 2.65 -27.44 -19.55
C LYS A 122 3.95 -26.68 -19.84
N GLU A 123 4.81 -26.53 -18.83
CA GLU A 123 6.15 -25.93 -18.91
C GLU A 123 7.15 -26.91 -18.27
N PHE A 124 8.23 -27.18 -18.97
CA PHE A 124 9.25 -28.14 -18.55
C PHE A 124 10.60 -27.52 -18.22
N ASN A 125 10.80 -26.21 -18.47
CA ASN A 125 11.93 -25.50 -17.91
C ASN A 125 11.67 -25.24 -16.42
N PRO A 126 12.42 -25.87 -15.50
CA PRO A 126 12.12 -25.79 -14.06
C PRO A 126 12.35 -24.41 -13.47
N PHE A 127 13.07 -23.54 -14.15
CA PHE A 127 13.40 -22.21 -13.66
C PHE A 127 12.36 -21.13 -14.04
N LEU A 128 11.66 -21.28 -15.16
CA LEU A 128 10.82 -20.20 -15.71
C LEU A 128 9.65 -19.77 -14.80
N LYS A 129 9.23 -20.60 -13.86
CA LYS A 129 8.25 -20.20 -12.85
C LYS A 129 8.69 -18.93 -12.07
N HIS A 130 10.00 -18.78 -11.83
CA HIS A 130 10.55 -17.60 -11.16
C HIS A 130 10.45 -16.34 -12.04
N ALA A 131 10.69 -16.49 -13.35
CA ALA A 131 10.53 -15.37 -14.28
C ALA A 131 9.06 -14.95 -14.42
N TRP A 132 8.14 -15.89 -14.52
CA TRP A 132 6.70 -15.62 -14.53
C TRP A 132 6.22 -14.90 -13.27
N LEU A 133 6.59 -15.42 -12.08
CA LEU A 133 6.23 -14.80 -10.81
C LEU A 133 6.85 -13.41 -10.64
N LEU A 134 8.10 -13.22 -11.06
CA LEU A 134 8.76 -11.92 -10.99
C LEU A 134 8.10 -10.91 -11.93
N MET A 135 7.70 -11.32 -13.14
CA MET A 135 6.98 -10.49 -14.08
C MET A 135 5.66 -9.97 -13.49
N GLY A 136 4.83 -10.88 -12.97
CA GLY A 136 3.57 -10.49 -12.34
C GLY A 136 3.77 -9.56 -11.13
N ARG A 137 4.80 -9.81 -10.30
CA ARG A 137 5.14 -8.92 -9.19
C ARG A 137 5.64 -7.55 -9.66
N ALA A 138 6.40 -7.49 -10.76
CA ALA A 138 6.86 -6.23 -11.32
C ALA A 138 5.71 -5.41 -11.89
N GLN A 139 4.76 -6.05 -12.59
CA GLN A 139 3.52 -5.42 -13.05
C GLN A 139 2.70 -4.87 -11.86
N TYR A 140 2.53 -5.66 -10.80
CA TYR A 140 1.87 -5.23 -9.57
C TYR A 140 2.56 -4.00 -8.95
N GLN A 141 3.89 -4.06 -8.80
CA GLN A 141 4.63 -2.94 -8.22
C GLN A 141 4.63 -1.69 -9.12
N LYS A 142 4.55 -1.84 -10.42
CA LYS A 142 4.38 -0.73 -11.37
C LYS A 142 3.00 -0.06 -11.24
N GLY A 143 2.03 -0.73 -10.61
CA GLY A 143 0.64 -0.27 -10.50
C GLY A 143 -0.26 -0.78 -11.63
N ASP A 144 0.26 -1.64 -12.50
CA ASP A 144 -0.54 -2.30 -13.55
C ASP A 144 -1.19 -3.57 -12.99
N PHE A 145 -2.20 -3.35 -12.14
CA PHE A 145 -2.84 -4.45 -11.40
C PHE A 145 -3.64 -5.39 -12.30
N VAL A 146 -4.20 -4.87 -13.40
CA VAL A 146 -4.93 -5.68 -14.40
C VAL A 146 -3.98 -6.64 -15.10
N ALA A 147 -2.83 -6.14 -15.59
CA ALA A 147 -1.82 -6.99 -16.21
C ALA A 147 -1.24 -7.99 -15.21
N ALA A 148 -1.00 -7.58 -13.96
CA ALA A 148 -0.54 -8.46 -12.90
C ALA A 148 -1.54 -9.60 -12.63
N ALA A 149 -2.83 -9.29 -12.45
CA ALA A 149 -3.89 -10.28 -12.24
C ALA A 149 -3.98 -11.25 -13.41
N SER A 150 -3.90 -10.75 -14.66
CA SER A 150 -3.90 -11.56 -15.88
C SER A 150 -2.70 -12.50 -15.93
N THR A 151 -1.51 -12.01 -15.63
CA THR A 151 -0.27 -12.80 -15.55
C THR A 151 -0.39 -13.90 -14.48
N PHE A 152 -0.85 -13.57 -13.28
CA PHE A 152 -1.03 -14.56 -12.21
C PHE A 152 -2.12 -15.57 -12.54
N SER A 153 -3.22 -15.17 -13.18
CA SER A 153 -4.23 -16.09 -13.71
C SER A 153 -3.65 -17.05 -14.73
N TYR A 154 -2.79 -16.57 -15.63
CA TYR A 154 -2.08 -17.45 -16.58
C TYR A 154 -1.15 -18.44 -15.86
N ILE A 155 -0.38 -17.98 -14.85
CA ILE A 155 0.50 -18.83 -14.04
C ILE A 155 -0.29 -19.96 -13.37
N THR A 156 -1.47 -19.71 -12.82
CA THR A 156 -2.29 -20.75 -12.18
C THR A 156 -2.67 -21.87 -13.14
N ARG A 157 -2.90 -21.55 -14.41
CA ARG A 157 -3.22 -22.52 -15.47
C ARG A 157 -1.99 -23.23 -16.03
N LEU A 158 -0.87 -22.49 -16.16
CA LEU A 158 0.38 -23.02 -16.67
C LEU A 158 1.02 -24.02 -15.70
N TYR A 159 0.99 -23.68 -14.41
CA TYR A 159 1.61 -24.45 -13.34
C TYR A 159 0.57 -25.21 -12.48
N ALA A 160 -0.58 -25.57 -13.04
CA ALA A 160 -1.63 -26.30 -12.31
C ALA A 160 -1.11 -27.63 -11.70
N ALA A 161 -0.11 -28.27 -12.30
CA ALA A 161 0.55 -29.46 -11.77
C ALA A 161 1.61 -29.15 -10.67
N GLU A 162 1.81 -27.90 -10.30
CA GLU A 162 2.73 -27.43 -9.25
C GLU A 162 1.97 -26.58 -8.23
N PRO A 163 1.26 -27.19 -7.26
CA PRO A 163 0.33 -26.47 -6.36
C PRO A 163 0.95 -25.29 -5.61
N ILE A 164 2.23 -25.40 -5.23
CA ILE A 164 2.93 -24.30 -4.54
C ILE A 164 2.98 -23.04 -5.41
N VAL A 165 3.34 -23.19 -6.69
CA VAL A 165 3.45 -22.08 -7.65
C VAL A 165 2.06 -21.52 -7.97
N ALA A 166 1.10 -22.42 -8.19
CA ALA A 166 -0.28 -22.02 -8.47
C ALA A 166 -0.90 -21.26 -7.30
N ASN A 167 -0.68 -21.70 -6.06
CA ASN A 167 -1.20 -21.02 -4.87
C ASN A 167 -0.49 -19.67 -4.63
N GLU A 168 0.83 -19.60 -4.82
CA GLU A 168 1.53 -18.32 -4.77
C GLU A 168 0.95 -17.31 -5.77
N ALA A 169 0.68 -17.76 -7.01
CA ALA A 169 0.05 -16.92 -8.03
C ALA A 169 -1.38 -16.49 -7.63
N ARG A 170 -2.19 -17.38 -7.03
CA ARG A 170 -3.53 -17.02 -6.53
C ARG A 170 -3.48 -15.95 -5.45
N LEU A 171 -2.52 -16.03 -4.52
CA LEU A 171 -2.34 -15.01 -3.47
C LEU A 171 -1.98 -13.64 -4.07
N TRP A 172 -1.07 -13.61 -5.05
CA TRP A 172 -0.73 -12.36 -5.73
C TRP A 172 -1.86 -11.84 -6.62
N MET A 173 -2.66 -12.73 -7.22
CA MET A 173 -3.87 -12.36 -7.95
C MET A 173 -4.90 -11.71 -7.02
N ALA A 174 -5.13 -12.29 -5.83
CA ALA A 174 -5.99 -11.69 -4.82
C ALA A 174 -5.50 -10.29 -4.40
N ARG A 175 -4.20 -10.10 -4.17
CA ARG A 175 -3.62 -8.77 -3.89
C ARG A 175 -3.86 -7.77 -5.02
N SER A 176 -3.73 -8.23 -6.28
CA SER A 176 -3.99 -7.38 -7.44
C SER A 176 -5.45 -6.95 -7.51
N TYR A 177 -6.38 -7.84 -7.22
CA TYR A 177 -7.80 -7.52 -7.14
C TYR A 177 -8.13 -6.60 -5.96
N THR A 178 -7.54 -6.82 -4.78
CA THR A 178 -7.68 -5.92 -3.63
C THR A 178 -7.24 -4.49 -3.97
N ALA A 179 -6.12 -4.34 -4.68
CA ALA A 179 -5.61 -3.03 -5.09
C ALA A 179 -6.49 -2.29 -6.13
N MET A 180 -7.44 -3.00 -6.75
CA MET A 180 -8.45 -2.47 -7.67
C MET A 180 -9.86 -2.37 -7.04
N ASP A 181 -9.98 -2.63 -5.73
CA ASP A 181 -11.26 -2.72 -5.01
C ASP A 181 -12.21 -3.80 -5.54
N TRP A 182 -11.68 -4.79 -6.26
CA TRP A 182 -12.42 -5.94 -6.76
C TRP A 182 -12.47 -7.05 -5.70
N TYR A 183 -13.18 -6.76 -4.62
CA TYR A 183 -13.15 -7.59 -3.40
C TYR A 183 -13.73 -8.98 -3.60
N TYR A 184 -14.79 -9.12 -4.42
CA TYR A 184 -15.36 -10.42 -4.74
C TYR A 184 -14.36 -11.35 -5.44
N ASP A 185 -13.64 -10.81 -6.44
CA ASP A 185 -12.63 -11.56 -7.16
C ASP A 185 -11.43 -11.91 -6.27
N ALA A 186 -11.08 -11.00 -5.34
CA ALA A 186 -10.03 -11.24 -4.36
C ALA A 186 -10.41 -12.37 -3.39
N GLU A 187 -11.64 -12.39 -2.89
CA GLU A 187 -12.17 -13.46 -2.02
C GLU A 187 -12.22 -14.82 -2.75
N ASP A 188 -12.67 -14.85 -4.00
CA ASP A 188 -12.67 -16.08 -4.82
C ASP A 188 -11.26 -16.62 -5.06
N ALA A 189 -10.30 -15.74 -5.41
CA ALA A 189 -8.90 -16.14 -5.60
C ALA A 189 -8.28 -16.71 -4.31
N LEU A 190 -8.55 -16.09 -3.15
CA LEU A 190 -8.16 -16.60 -1.84
C LEU A 190 -8.85 -17.91 -1.48
N GLY A 191 -10.15 -18.01 -1.72
CA GLY A 191 -10.93 -19.23 -1.50
C GLY A 191 -10.38 -20.41 -2.31
N ARG A 192 -9.99 -20.17 -3.56
CA ARG A 192 -9.34 -21.21 -4.40
C ARG A 192 -7.96 -21.60 -3.88
N ALA A 193 -7.18 -20.67 -3.34
CA ALA A 193 -5.90 -20.99 -2.72
C ALA A 193 -6.08 -21.83 -1.45
N LEU A 194 -7.11 -21.55 -0.64
CA LEU A 194 -7.39 -22.25 0.62
C LEU A 194 -7.98 -23.65 0.45
N ARG A 195 -8.51 -24.00 -0.72
CA ARG A 195 -8.95 -25.39 -1.02
C ARG A 195 -7.79 -26.37 -1.05
N ASP A 196 -6.60 -25.89 -1.38
CA ASP A 196 -5.37 -26.69 -1.36
C ASP A 196 -4.66 -26.52 0.01
N THR A 197 -3.85 -27.49 0.38
CA THR A 197 -2.98 -27.36 1.56
C THR A 197 -1.95 -26.26 1.32
N ILE A 198 -2.03 -25.17 2.08
CA ILE A 198 -1.08 -24.06 1.99
C ILE A 198 0.26 -24.48 2.65
N PRO A 199 1.36 -24.51 1.89
CA PRO A 199 2.68 -24.82 2.43
C PRO A 199 3.13 -23.75 3.43
N SER A 200 3.98 -24.17 4.39
CA SER A 200 4.50 -23.25 5.42
C SER A 200 5.18 -22.01 4.86
N SER A 201 5.82 -22.13 3.69
CA SER A 201 6.48 -21.02 2.98
C SER A 201 5.51 -19.92 2.49
N LEU A 202 4.23 -20.23 2.29
CA LEU A 202 3.22 -19.29 1.82
C LEU A 202 2.28 -18.79 2.93
N ARG A 203 2.37 -19.31 4.15
CA ARG A 203 1.49 -18.92 5.27
C ARG A 203 1.56 -17.44 5.60
N GLN A 204 2.76 -16.85 5.56
CA GLN A 204 2.91 -15.41 5.81
C GLN A 204 2.27 -14.61 4.67
N THR A 205 2.54 -14.97 3.42
CA THR A 205 1.93 -14.30 2.25
C THR A 205 0.40 -14.39 2.30
N LEU A 206 -0.16 -15.54 2.67
CA LEU A 206 -1.60 -15.70 2.87
C LEU A 206 -2.12 -14.77 3.96
N ASN A 207 -1.50 -14.78 5.15
CA ASN A 207 -1.89 -13.91 6.25
C ASN A 207 -1.89 -12.43 5.87
N ASP A 208 -0.83 -11.99 5.18
CA ASP A 208 -0.67 -10.60 4.77
C ASP A 208 -1.70 -10.21 3.69
N THR A 209 -1.99 -11.12 2.76
CA THR A 209 -3.02 -10.90 1.72
C THR A 209 -4.43 -10.82 2.32
N GLN A 210 -4.75 -11.67 3.31
CA GLN A 210 -6.03 -11.60 4.00
C GLN A 210 -6.16 -10.33 4.85
N ALA A 211 -5.09 -9.93 5.54
CA ALA A 211 -5.07 -8.70 6.32
C ALA A 211 -5.32 -7.46 5.45
N ASP A 212 -4.67 -7.39 4.28
CA ASP A 212 -4.83 -6.32 3.30
C ASP A 212 -6.28 -6.26 2.79
N LEU A 213 -6.85 -7.40 2.40
CA LEU A 213 -8.23 -7.48 1.92
C LEU A 213 -9.24 -7.03 2.99
N PHE A 214 -9.12 -7.53 4.23
CA PHE A 214 -10.05 -7.14 5.29
C PHE A 214 -9.95 -5.67 5.68
N LEU A 215 -8.73 -5.11 5.66
CA LEU A 215 -8.53 -3.67 5.88
C LEU A 215 -9.20 -2.85 4.77
N SER A 216 -9.00 -3.23 3.51
CA SER A 216 -9.59 -2.53 2.36
C SER A 216 -11.11 -2.60 2.34
N GLN A 217 -11.69 -3.69 2.89
CA GLN A 217 -13.14 -3.85 3.05
C GLN A 217 -13.71 -3.15 4.31
N GLY A 218 -12.87 -2.55 5.15
CA GLY A 218 -13.29 -2.02 6.45
C GLY A 218 -13.67 -3.10 7.49
N LYS A 219 -13.35 -4.37 7.24
CA LYS A 219 -13.56 -5.50 8.16
C LYS A 219 -12.47 -5.52 9.23
N TYR A 220 -12.49 -4.52 10.11
CA TYR A 220 -11.40 -4.27 11.05
C TYR A 220 -11.26 -5.34 12.15
N GLU A 221 -12.37 -5.90 12.63
CA GLU A 221 -12.37 -6.97 13.62
C GLU A 221 -11.58 -8.20 13.12
N GLU A 222 -11.83 -8.60 11.87
CA GLU A 222 -11.18 -9.73 11.22
C GLU A 222 -9.71 -9.42 10.87
N ALA A 223 -9.40 -8.16 10.58
CA ALA A 223 -8.03 -7.72 10.27
C ALA A 223 -7.10 -7.73 11.50
N VAL A 224 -7.60 -7.43 12.71
CA VAL A 224 -6.79 -7.31 13.93
C VAL A 224 -5.90 -8.54 14.19
N PRO A 225 -6.41 -9.79 14.26
CA PRO A 225 -5.56 -10.96 14.54
C PRO A 225 -4.50 -11.19 13.47
N LEU A 226 -4.78 -10.87 12.22
CA LEU A 226 -3.86 -11.01 11.10
C LEU A 226 -2.75 -9.95 11.15
N LEU A 227 -3.12 -8.69 11.43
CA LEU A 227 -2.18 -7.60 11.67
C LEU A 227 -1.22 -7.90 12.84
N GLN A 228 -1.75 -8.47 13.92
CA GLN A 228 -0.93 -8.89 15.07
C GLN A 228 0.08 -9.97 14.68
N LYS A 229 -0.33 -10.94 13.85
CA LYS A 229 0.57 -11.99 13.33
C LYS A 229 1.63 -11.38 12.42
N ALA A 230 1.24 -10.49 11.49
CA ALA A 230 2.16 -9.79 10.59
C ALA A 230 3.20 -8.96 11.37
N ALA A 231 2.76 -8.15 12.34
CA ALA A 231 3.65 -7.35 13.17
C ALA A 231 4.62 -8.18 14.03
N LYS A 232 4.21 -9.37 14.47
CA LYS A 232 5.10 -10.29 15.19
C LYS A 232 6.14 -10.93 14.26
N ALA A 233 5.74 -11.29 13.03
CA ALA A 233 6.59 -11.95 12.05
C ALA A 233 7.61 -10.98 11.40
N GLU A 234 7.28 -9.70 11.26
CA GLU A 234 8.16 -8.70 10.64
C GLU A 234 9.42 -8.47 11.52
N ARG A 235 10.59 -8.53 10.87
CA ARG A 235 11.89 -8.37 11.52
C ARG A 235 12.50 -6.99 11.35
N ARG A 236 12.19 -6.31 10.25
CA ARG A 236 12.70 -4.96 9.94
C ARG A 236 11.99 -3.94 10.83
N LYS A 237 12.75 -3.05 11.47
CA LYS A 237 12.23 -2.12 12.49
C LYS A 237 11.17 -1.17 11.95
N LEU A 238 11.40 -0.54 10.79
CA LEU A 238 10.47 0.44 10.23
C LEU A 238 9.14 -0.19 9.78
N PRO A 239 9.11 -1.26 8.96
CA PRO A 239 7.85 -1.93 8.63
C PRO A 239 7.10 -2.45 9.86
N LYS A 240 7.82 -2.96 10.86
CA LYS A 240 7.23 -3.41 12.13
C LYS A 240 6.58 -2.26 12.91
N ALA A 241 7.26 -1.12 12.99
CA ALA A 241 6.71 0.08 13.64
C ALA A 241 5.44 0.55 12.92
N ARG A 242 5.47 0.55 11.59
CA ARG A 242 4.34 0.92 10.74
C ARG A 242 3.13 0.00 10.94
N LEU A 243 3.34 -1.32 11.01
CA LEU A 243 2.27 -2.28 11.32
C LEU A 243 1.67 -2.07 12.72
N TYR A 244 2.48 -1.72 13.72
CA TYR A 244 1.95 -1.37 15.05
C TYR A 244 1.22 -0.04 15.05
N PHE A 245 1.61 0.92 14.22
CA PHE A 245 0.86 2.17 14.05
C PHE A 245 -0.50 1.90 13.42
N LEU A 246 -0.54 1.15 12.30
CA LEU A 246 -1.76 0.71 11.64
C LEU A 246 -2.69 -0.04 12.60
N LEU A 247 -2.14 -0.97 13.39
CA LEU A 247 -2.91 -1.67 14.43
C LEU A 247 -3.49 -0.69 15.46
N GLY A 248 -2.77 0.38 15.78
CA GLY A 248 -3.26 1.47 16.62
C GLY A 248 -4.43 2.23 15.98
N GLN A 249 -4.35 2.51 14.68
CA GLN A 249 -5.44 3.14 13.92
C GLN A 249 -6.67 2.24 13.88
N VAL A 250 -6.51 0.97 13.54
CA VAL A 250 -7.61 -0.02 13.50
C VAL A 250 -8.30 -0.14 14.86
N HIS A 251 -7.56 -0.26 15.94
CA HIS A 251 -8.15 -0.30 17.28
C HIS A 251 -8.86 1.01 17.65
N ARG A 252 -8.39 2.17 17.14
CA ARG A 252 -9.09 3.45 17.32
C ARG A 252 -10.46 3.42 16.65
N GLU A 253 -10.53 2.98 15.39
CA GLU A 253 -11.80 2.88 14.65
C GLU A 253 -12.79 1.94 15.33
N LEU A 254 -12.30 0.84 15.90
CA LEU A 254 -13.10 -0.09 16.71
C LEU A 254 -13.47 0.42 18.12
N GLY A 255 -13.03 1.62 18.51
CA GLY A 255 -13.26 2.15 19.86
C GLY A 255 -12.44 1.49 20.96
N HIS A 256 -11.51 0.60 20.63
CA HIS A 256 -10.67 -0.16 21.58
C HIS A 256 -9.49 0.70 22.06
N LYS A 257 -9.77 1.72 22.88
CA LYS A 257 -8.81 2.76 23.29
C LYS A 257 -7.54 2.21 23.94
N GLN A 258 -7.64 1.23 24.83
CA GLN A 258 -6.49 0.67 25.54
C GLN A 258 -5.58 -0.14 24.61
N GLU A 259 -6.17 -0.91 23.71
CA GLU A 259 -5.48 -1.72 22.70
C GLU A 259 -4.77 -0.82 21.69
N ALA A 260 -5.44 0.25 21.23
CA ALA A 260 -4.86 1.27 20.37
C ALA A 260 -3.63 1.91 21.03
N TYR A 261 -3.74 2.34 22.29
CA TYR A 261 -2.61 2.90 23.04
C TYR A 261 -1.45 1.91 23.17
N LYS A 262 -1.74 0.64 23.50
CA LYS A 262 -0.72 -0.41 23.60
C LYS A 262 -0.02 -0.65 22.26
N ALA A 263 -0.76 -0.68 21.15
CA ALA A 263 -0.19 -0.84 19.82
C ALA A 263 0.74 0.33 19.44
N LEU A 264 0.29 1.57 19.65
CA LEU A 264 1.10 2.77 19.41
C LEU A 264 2.35 2.84 20.32
N ARG A 265 2.25 2.35 21.56
CA ARG A 265 3.42 2.20 22.42
C ARG A 265 4.43 1.20 21.86
N LYS A 266 3.96 0.08 21.26
CA LYS A 266 4.83 -0.88 20.59
C LYS A 266 5.47 -0.28 19.33
N CYS A 267 4.75 0.55 18.58
CA CYS A 267 5.31 1.32 17.46
C CYS A 267 6.51 2.15 17.93
N LEU A 268 6.33 2.98 18.96
CA LEU A 268 7.38 3.85 19.51
C LEU A 268 8.61 3.08 20.03
N LYS A 269 8.42 1.85 20.54
CA LYS A 269 9.52 0.99 20.99
C LYS A 269 10.41 0.47 19.85
N GLN A 270 9.98 0.56 18.59
CA GLN A 270 10.79 0.18 17.43
C GLN A 270 11.78 1.28 17.01
N ASN A 271 11.82 2.44 17.68
CA ASN A 271 12.60 3.62 17.28
C ASN A 271 12.34 4.04 15.82
N PRO A 272 11.08 4.30 15.45
CA PRO A 272 10.74 4.71 14.09
C PRO A 272 11.30 6.10 13.75
N PRO A 273 11.35 6.49 12.47
CA PRO A 273 11.63 7.84 12.04
C PRO A 273 10.76 8.86 12.76
N TYR A 274 11.25 10.10 12.85
CA TYR A 274 10.63 11.17 13.66
C TYR A 274 9.15 11.36 13.34
N GLU A 275 8.79 11.41 12.06
CA GLU A 275 7.42 11.65 11.60
C GLU A 275 6.45 10.57 12.09
N LEU A 276 6.79 9.28 11.92
CA LEU A 276 5.98 8.18 12.43
C LEU A 276 5.91 8.20 13.96
N ALA A 277 7.03 8.51 14.65
CA ALA A 277 7.04 8.62 16.10
C ALA A 277 6.17 9.78 16.59
N PHE A 278 6.19 10.90 15.88
CA PHE A 278 5.40 12.08 16.19
C PHE A 278 3.90 11.77 16.06
N ASN A 279 3.48 11.22 14.90
CA ASN A 279 2.09 10.86 14.66
C ASN A 279 1.58 9.79 15.64
N ALA A 280 2.43 8.82 16.02
CA ALA A 280 2.09 7.83 17.04
C ALA A 280 1.83 8.50 18.42
N ARG A 281 2.58 9.54 18.78
CA ARG A 281 2.33 10.29 20.05
C ARG A 281 1.05 11.13 19.98
N ILE A 282 0.78 11.76 18.83
CA ILE A 282 -0.46 12.49 18.60
C ILE A 282 -1.65 11.55 18.76
N LEU A 283 -1.67 10.45 18.03
CA LEU A 283 -2.75 9.48 18.07
C LEU A 283 -2.92 8.85 19.46
N GLN A 284 -1.82 8.57 20.21
CA GLN A 284 -1.91 8.15 21.61
C GLN A 284 -2.64 9.16 22.48
N THR A 285 -2.46 10.45 22.20
CA THR A 285 -3.06 11.53 22.97
C THR A 285 -4.56 11.61 22.68
N GLU A 286 -4.95 11.50 21.40
CA GLU A 286 -6.36 11.52 20.98
C GLU A 286 -7.13 10.32 21.55
N VAL A 287 -6.57 9.12 21.41
CA VAL A 287 -7.21 7.86 21.85
C VAL A 287 -7.52 7.86 23.36
N LEU A 288 -6.66 8.46 24.18
CA LEU A 288 -6.85 8.53 25.64
C LEU A 288 -7.66 9.74 26.10
N ALA A 289 -8.00 10.66 25.21
CA ALA A 289 -8.77 11.84 25.55
C ALA A 289 -10.25 11.48 25.80
N ASP A 290 -10.60 11.37 27.05
CA ASP A 290 -11.97 11.28 27.53
C ASP A 290 -12.30 12.51 28.42
N ALA A 291 -13.52 12.61 28.93
CA ALA A 291 -13.95 13.74 29.75
C ALA A 291 -13.06 13.98 31.00
N LYS A 292 -12.43 12.92 31.55
CA LYS A 292 -11.57 13.00 32.72
C LYS A 292 -10.12 13.34 32.36
N THR A 293 -9.63 12.88 31.24
CA THR A 293 -8.21 12.95 30.83
C THR A 293 -7.93 14.05 29.81
N ALA A 294 -8.95 14.59 29.14
CA ALA A 294 -8.81 15.58 28.07
C ALA A 294 -7.92 16.78 28.46
N ARG A 295 -8.12 17.37 29.63
CA ARG A 295 -7.32 18.51 30.10
C ARG A 295 -5.82 18.15 30.20
N LYS A 296 -5.51 16.93 30.67
CA LYS A 296 -4.13 16.40 30.72
C LYS A 296 -3.56 16.18 29.33
N MET A 297 -4.36 15.69 28.40
CA MET A 297 -3.94 15.42 27.01
C MET A 297 -3.68 16.74 26.27
N VAL A 298 -4.56 17.74 26.40
CA VAL A 298 -4.34 19.08 25.84
C VAL A 298 -3.06 19.71 26.41
N SER A 299 -2.81 19.60 27.72
CA SER A 299 -1.56 20.11 28.32
C SER A 299 -0.31 19.41 27.79
N ARG A 300 -0.42 18.12 27.42
CA ARG A 300 0.68 17.39 26.77
C ARG A 300 0.92 17.91 25.34
N LEU A 301 -0.13 18.14 24.56
CA LEU A 301 -0.03 18.72 23.22
C LEU A 301 0.53 20.15 23.26
N GLN A 302 0.11 20.98 24.25
CA GLN A 302 0.68 22.32 24.46
C GLN A 302 2.20 22.26 24.70
N ARG A 303 2.68 21.30 25.48
CA ARG A 303 4.13 21.10 25.68
C ARG A 303 4.82 20.68 24.37
N MET A 304 4.18 19.82 23.58
CA MET A 304 4.69 19.46 22.25
C MET A 304 4.76 20.68 21.32
N ALA A 305 3.76 21.56 21.33
CA ALA A 305 3.75 22.79 20.54
C ALA A 305 4.86 23.79 20.92
N ARG A 306 5.35 23.75 22.15
CA ARG A 306 6.47 24.62 22.63
C ARG A 306 7.86 24.07 22.28
N SER A 307 7.94 22.80 21.87
CA SER A 307 9.23 22.18 21.53
C SER A 307 9.69 22.62 20.14
N ASN A 308 10.94 23.09 20.05
CA ASN A 308 11.53 23.49 18.79
C ASN A 308 11.58 22.38 17.74
N ASN A 309 11.68 21.13 18.19
CA ASN A 309 11.66 19.96 17.29
C ASN A 309 10.32 19.75 16.58
N ASN A 310 9.25 20.39 17.03
CA ASN A 310 7.90 20.25 16.48
C ASN A 310 7.45 21.47 15.68
N LYS A 311 8.32 22.43 15.39
CA LYS A 311 7.94 23.67 14.68
C LYS A 311 7.23 23.40 13.36
N ASP A 312 7.69 22.39 12.62
CA ASP A 312 7.15 22.03 11.32
C ASP A 312 5.86 21.19 11.41
N TYR A 313 5.41 20.86 12.62
CA TYR A 313 4.25 19.99 12.88
C TYR A 313 3.19 20.68 13.76
N LEU A 314 3.21 22.00 13.83
CA LEU A 314 2.28 22.76 14.70
C LEU A 314 0.83 22.65 14.23
N ASP A 315 0.59 22.57 12.94
CA ASP A 315 -0.72 22.28 12.35
C ASP A 315 -1.31 20.97 12.91
N GLN A 316 -0.54 19.89 12.91
CA GLN A 316 -0.98 18.58 13.45
C GLN A 316 -1.20 18.62 14.97
N VAL A 317 -0.33 19.30 15.73
CA VAL A 317 -0.51 19.43 17.18
C VAL A 317 -1.78 20.18 17.51
N TYR A 318 -2.04 21.30 16.85
CA TYR A 318 -3.24 22.09 17.09
C TYR A 318 -4.50 21.42 16.52
N TYR A 319 -4.38 20.66 15.42
CA TYR A 319 -5.45 19.81 14.92
C TYR A 319 -5.90 18.78 15.97
N ALA A 320 -4.94 18.04 16.56
CA ALA A 320 -5.24 17.10 17.64
C ALA A 320 -5.89 17.77 18.86
N MET A 321 -5.44 18.98 19.23
CA MET A 321 -6.08 19.74 20.30
C MET A 321 -7.53 20.11 19.97
N GLY A 322 -7.78 20.55 18.73
CA GLY A 322 -9.12 20.85 18.23
C GLY A 322 -10.03 19.62 18.27
N ASN A 323 -9.53 18.45 17.82
CA ASN A 323 -10.28 17.19 17.87
C ASN A 323 -10.67 16.80 19.31
N ILE A 324 -9.77 17.00 20.29
CA ILE A 324 -10.08 16.75 21.70
C ILE A 324 -11.19 17.67 22.19
N TYR A 325 -11.18 18.96 21.82
CA TYR A 325 -12.23 19.89 22.18
C TYR A 325 -13.55 19.57 21.49
N MET A 326 -13.55 19.18 20.20
CA MET A 326 -14.75 18.72 19.50
C MET A 326 -15.37 17.50 20.17
N ALA A 327 -14.55 16.52 20.59
CA ALA A 327 -15.03 15.34 21.32
C ALA A 327 -15.68 15.69 22.70
N GLN A 328 -15.49 16.90 23.19
CA GLN A 328 -16.11 17.45 24.42
C GLN A 328 -17.25 18.43 24.14
N ASN A 329 -17.68 18.54 22.88
CA ASN A 329 -18.68 19.50 22.42
C ASN A 329 -18.29 20.98 22.68
N ASP A 330 -16.99 21.27 22.79
CA ASP A 330 -16.44 22.60 22.96
C ASP A 330 -15.96 23.17 21.63
N THR A 331 -16.94 23.53 20.80
CA THR A 331 -16.67 24.03 19.43
C THR A 331 -15.87 25.32 19.44
N ALA A 332 -16.08 26.21 20.44
CA ALA A 332 -15.37 27.48 20.53
C ALA A 332 -13.87 27.28 20.74
N ARG A 333 -13.48 26.43 21.70
CA ARG A 333 -12.05 26.09 21.90
C ARG A 333 -11.46 25.27 20.75
N ALA A 334 -12.26 24.44 20.08
CA ALA A 334 -11.83 23.71 18.91
C ALA A 334 -11.47 24.65 17.75
N ILE A 335 -12.35 25.61 17.41
CA ILE A 335 -12.07 26.65 16.41
C ILE A 335 -10.79 27.42 16.77
N GLY A 336 -10.65 27.86 18.02
CA GLY A 336 -9.44 28.57 18.46
C GLY A 336 -8.15 27.71 18.32
N ALA A 337 -8.24 26.41 18.50
CA ALA A 337 -7.10 25.50 18.26
C ALA A 337 -6.81 25.34 16.77
N TYR A 338 -7.82 25.07 15.94
CA TYR A 338 -7.64 24.92 14.50
C TYR A 338 -7.10 26.19 13.84
N GLU A 339 -7.61 27.37 14.21
CA GLU A 339 -7.08 28.65 13.71
C GLU A 339 -5.62 28.88 14.11
N LYS A 340 -5.22 28.50 15.33
CA LYS A 340 -3.79 28.51 15.70
C LYS A 340 -2.95 27.56 14.84
N GLY A 341 -3.48 26.39 14.50
CA GLY A 341 -2.85 25.46 13.60
C GLY A 341 -2.69 26.02 12.19
N ARG A 342 -3.74 26.64 11.66
CA ARG A 342 -3.73 27.34 10.38
C ARG A 342 -2.65 28.41 10.31
N GLN A 343 -2.58 29.28 11.34
CA GLN A 343 -1.64 30.41 11.39
C GLN A 343 -0.19 29.98 11.64
N LYS A 344 0.04 29.00 12.52
CA LYS A 344 1.38 28.59 12.97
C LYS A 344 1.97 27.43 12.17
N GLY A 345 1.16 26.70 11.41
CA GLY A 345 1.63 25.65 10.54
C GLY A 345 2.43 26.21 9.36
N THR A 346 3.73 25.92 9.31
CA THR A 346 4.67 26.41 8.29
C THR A 346 4.71 25.53 7.05
N ARG A 347 4.30 24.26 7.18
CA ARG A 347 4.26 23.30 6.06
C ARG A 347 2.95 23.45 5.28
N SER A 348 3.06 23.42 3.95
CA SER A 348 1.90 23.26 3.05
C SER A 348 1.83 21.80 2.65
N GLY A 349 0.94 21.04 3.27
CA GLY A 349 0.79 19.62 3.03
C GLY A 349 -0.62 19.13 3.39
N ILE A 350 -0.88 17.86 3.14
CA ILE A 350 -2.19 17.24 3.32
C ILE A 350 -2.70 17.39 4.77
N GLU A 351 -1.82 17.36 5.75
CA GLU A 351 -2.20 17.49 7.17
C GLU A 351 -2.81 18.87 7.47
N LYS A 352 -2.23 19.94 6.90
CA LYS A 352 -2.79 21.27 6.98
C LYS A 352 -4.07 21.37 6.17
N GLY A 353 -4.14 20.73 5.00
CA GLY A 353 -5.37 20.63 4.22
C GLY A 353 -6.51 20.01 5.01
N VAL A 354 -6.28 18.90 5.70
CA VAL A 354 -7.28 18.22 6.56
C VAL A 354 -7.72 19.10 7.73
N LEU A 355 -6.80 19.83 8.37
CA LEU A 355 -7.15 20.82 9.41
C LEU A 355 -8.09 21.88 8.83
N LEU A 356 -7.77 22.43 7.66
CA LEU A 356 -8.58 23.46 7.01
C LEU A 356 -9.96 22.94 6.61
N LEU A 357 -10.07 21.71 6.10
CA LEU A 357 -11.36 21.08 5.80
C LEU A 357 -12.23 20.93 7.06
N ARG A 358 -11.61 20.54 8.17
CA ARG A 358 -12.36 20.42 9.43
C ARG A 358 -12.88 21.79 9.90
N LEU A 359 -12.04 22.80 9.81
CA LEU A 359 -12.39 24.18 10.18
C LEU A 359 -13.47 24.75 9.24
N ALA A 360 -13.33 24.50 7.92
CA ALA A 360 -14.30 24.90 6.91
C ALA A 360 -15.69 24.29 7.16
N GLY A 361 -15.74 22.99 7.52
CA GLY A 361 -16.98 22.31 7.87
C GLY A 361 -17.68 22.96 9.06
N ILE A 362 -16.93 23.30 10.11
CA ILE A 362 -17.48 23.98 11.30
C ILE A 362 -18.03 25.37 10.93
N TYR A 363 -17.30 26.16 10.15
CA TYR A 363 -17.77 27.47 9.69
C TYR A 363 -18.98 27.37 8.77
N TRP A 364 -19.05 26.34 7.92
CA TRP A 364 -20.23 26.06 7.11
C TRP A 364 -21.47 25.79 7.98
N GLU A 365 -21.35 24.94 9.00
CA GLU A 365 -22.44 24.66 9.95
C GLU A 365 -22.88 25.90 10.74
N GLN A 366 -21.95 26.81 11.01
CA GLN A 366 -22.21 28.09 11.70
C GLN A 366 -22.69 29.21 10.75
N THR A 367 -22.91 28.91 9.44
CA THR A 367 -23.30 29.90 8.43
C THR A 367 -22.29 31.05 8.24
N ASP A 368 -21.05 30.88 8.71
CA ASP A 368 -19.95 31.81 8.43
C ASP A 368 -19.29 31.47 7.08
N TYR A 369 -20.06 31.73 6.02
CA TYR A 369 -19.69 31.31 4.67
C TYR A 369 -18.39 31.97 4.16
N GLU A 370 -18.06 33.15 4.60
CA GLU A 370 -16.83 33.83 4.21
C GLU A 370 -15.59 33.10 4.74
N LYS A 371 -15.60 32.69 6.04
CA LYS A 371 -14.50 31.91 6.61
C LYS A 371 -14.46 30.50 6.05
N ALA A 372 -15.63 29.88 5.84
CA ALA A 372 -15.73 28.57 5.20
C ALA A 372 -15.09 28.57 3.81
N GLN A 373 -15.43 29.56 2.96
CA GLN A 373 -14.86 29.74 1.62
C GLN A 373 -13.32 29.79 1.65
N LYS A 374 -12.77 30.67 2.49
CA LYS A 374 -11.31 30.82 2.62
C LYS A 374 -10.63 29.51 3.00
N CYS A 375 -11.23 28.76 3.94
CA CYS A 375 -10.66 27.48 4.39
C CYS A 375 -10.76 26.39 3.33
N TYR A 376 -11.90 26.27 2.62
CA TYR A 376 -12.03 25.30 1.50
C TYR A 376 -11.08 25.61 0.35
N ALA A 377 -10.95 26.86 -0.05
CA ALA A 377 -10.05 27.30 -1.10
C ALA A 377 -8.58 26.99 -0.77
N GLU A 378 -8.14 27.30 0.45
CA GLU A 378 -6.79 26.96 0.92
C GLU A 378 -6.56 25.44 0.99
N ALA A 379 -7.56 24.67 1.44
CA ALA A 379 -7.47 23.22 1.57
C ALA A 379 -7.31 22.53 0.20
N LEU A 380 -8.05 22.97 -0.81
CA LEU A 380 -7.97 22.42 -2.17
C LEU A 380 -6.58 22.59 -2.81
N GLY A 381 -5.81 23.59 -2.39
CA GLY A 381 -4.42 23.76 -2.80
C GLY A 381 -3.42 22.82 -2.09
N MET A 382 -3.86 22.05 -1.07
CA MET A 382 -3.01 21.22 -0.21
C MET A 382 -3.36 19.73 -0.26
N ILE A 383 -4.58 19.38 -0.70
CA ILE A 383 -5.01 18.00 -0.92
C ILE A 383 -4.91 17.65 -2.40
N ASP A 384 -4.64 16.39 -2.70
CA ASP A 384 -4.63 15.90 -4.08
C ASP A 384 -6.03 15.50 -4.57
N LYS A 385 -6.17 15.32 -5.87
CA LYS A 385 -7.46 14.96 -6.50
C LYS A 385 -7.95 13.55 -6.14
N GLU A 386 -7.06 12.72 -5.62
CA GLU A 386 -7.35 11.36 -5.17
C GLU A 386 -7.80 11.32 -3.70
N TYR A 387 -7.83 12.48 -3.04
CA TYR A 387 -8.36 12.58 -1.67
C TYR A 387 -9.84 12.20 -1.65
N ASP A 388 -10.23 11.39 -0.66
CA ASP A 388 -11.62 10.93 -0.52
C ASP A 388 -12.57 12.12 -0.37
N GLY A 389 -13.62 12.16 -1.19
CA GLY A 389 -14.57 13.28 -1.21
C GLY A 389 -14.06 14.55 -1.90
N TYR A 390 -12.90 14.56 -2.60
CA TYR A 390 -12.38 15.74 -3.28
C TYR A 390 -13.41 16.44 -4.18
N ALA A 391 -14.18 15.69 -4.96
CA ALA A 391 -15.19 16.25 -5.86
C ALA A 391 -16.29 17.02 -5.09
N ASP A 392 -16.72 16.53 -3.95
CA ASP A 392 -17.71 17.19 -3.10
C ASP A 392 -17.14 18.44 -2.41
N ILE A 393 -15.88 18.38 -1.98
CA ILE A 393 -15.16 19.53 -1.42
C ILE A 393 -15.02 20.62 -2.46
N ALA A 394 -14.60 20.29 -3.67
CA ALA A 394 -14.45 21.23 -4.78
C ALA A 394 -15.80 21.85 -5.18
N ARG A 395 -16.87 21.06 -5.20
CA ARG A 395 -18.23 21.55 -5.46
C ARG A 395 -18.70 22.53 -4.39
N ARG A 396 -18.47 22.23 -3.11
CA ARG A 396 -18.79 23.15 -1.99
C ARG A 396 -18.01 24.46 -2.09
N SER A 397 -16.72 24.39 -2.39
CA SER A 397 -15.91 25.59 -2.59
C SER A 397 -16.47 26.48 -3.70
N LYS A 398 -16.84 25.89 -4.84
CA LYS A 398 -17.45 26.63 -5.95
C LYS A 398 -18.79 27.27 -5.58
N ILE A 399 -19.66 26.56 -4.85
CA ILE A 399 -20.93 27.13 -4.34
C ILE A 399 -20.66 28.32 -3.43
N LEU A 400 -19.65 28.24 -2.57
CA LEU A 400 -19.28 29.36 -1.70
C LEU A 400 -18.72 30.55 -2.46
N ASP A 401 -17.97 30.33 -3.55
CA ASP A 401 -17.48 31.42 -4.42
C ASP A 401 -18.63 32.23 -5.04
N GLU A 402 -19.75 31.56 -5.36
CA GLU A 402 -20.96 32.20 -5.86
C GLU A 402 -21.81 32.85 -4.73
N LEU A 403 -21.87 32.24 -3.55
CA LEU A 403 -22.74 32.63 -2.43
C LEU A 403 -22.19 33.81 -1.60
N VAL A 404 -20.88 33.82 -1.34
CA VAL A 404 -20.24 34.75 -0.40
C VAL A 404 -20.43 36.21 -0.81
N PRO A 405 -20.35 36.64 -2.09
CA PRO A 405 -20.61 38.02 -2.46
C PRO A 405 -21.97 38.53 -2.00
N TYR A 406 -23.02 37.70 -2.15
CA TYR A 406 -24.39 38.08 -1.76
C TYR A 406 -24.55 38.12 -0.23
N THR A 407 -24.04 37.11 0.48
CA THR A 407 -24.16 37.05 1.95
C THR A 407 -23.34 38.18 2.63
N SER A 408 -22.19 38.55 2.06
CA SER A 408 -21.39 39.67 2.56
C SER A 408 -22.08 41.01 2.30
N ALA A 409 -22.73 41.18 1.15
CA ALA A 409 -23.53 42.38 0.85
C ALA A 409 -24.70 42.55 1.85
N VAL A 410 -25.44 41.46 2.10
CA VAL A 410 -26.55 41.47 3.09
C VAL A 410 -26.02 41.84 4.48
N ARG A 411 -24.95 41.19 4.96
CA ARG A 411 -24.34 41.52 6.26
C ARG A 411 -23.89 42.98 6.37
N LEU A 412 -23.34 43.54 5.29
CA LEU A 412 -22.95 44.95 5.26
C LEU A 412 -24.16 45.85 5.40
N GLN A 413 -25.23 45.56 4.66
CA GLN A 413 -26.48 46.31 4.73
C GLN A 413 -27.12 46.23 6.11
N ASP A 414 -27.18 45.05 6.72
CA ASP A 414 -27.70 44.88 8.07
C ASP A 414 -26.87 45.67 9.11
N SER A 415 -25.55 45.68 8.97
CA SER A 415 -24.65 46.46 9.85
C SER A 415 -24.86 47.97 9.69
N LEU A 416 -25.06 48.43 8.44
CA LEU A 416 -25.34 49.86 8.18
C LEU A 416 -26.72 50.27 8.70
N LEU A 417 -27.73 49.40 8.56
CA LEU A 417 -29.06 49.64 9.14
C LEU A 417 -29.00 49.71 10.67
N TRP A 418 -28.28 48.79 11.29
CA TRP A 418 -28.10 48.83 12.75
C TRP A 418 -27.42 50.12 13.22
N LEU A 419 -26.35 50.54 12.56
CA LEU A 419 -25.65 51.79 12.85
C LEU A 419 -26.52 53.04 12.62
N SER A 420 -27.48 52.99 11.71
CA SER A 420 -28.39 54.11 11.43
C SER A 420 -29.53 54.24 12.43
N THR A 421 -29.80 53.18 13.22
CA THR A 421 -30.87 53.10 14.23
C THR A 421 -30.35 53.23 15.68
N THR A 422 -29.02 53.22 15.87
CA THR A 422 -28.35 53.47 17.14
C THR A 422 -27.86 54.92 17.23
#